data_c164764eb365a0b8d41536a42ed0e32b
#
_entry.id   c164764eb365a0b8d41536a42ed0e32b
#
_cell.length_a   1.000
_cell.length_b   1.000
_cell.length_c   1.000
_cell.angle_alpha   90.00
_cell.angle_beta   90.00
_cell.angle_gamma   90.00
#
_symmetry.space_group_name_H-M   'P 1'
#
loop_
_entity.id
_entity.type
_entity.pdbx_description
1 polymer ?
#
loop_
_entity_poly.entity_id
_entity_poly.type
_entity_poly.pdbx_seq_one_letter_code
_entity_poly.pdbx_strand_id
1 'polypeptide(L)'
;PAAGAAAPDRPSGDAPAAAPGPPPASKRAPSAWWRELTACDPITLEPLSELDHPPFELGRVDAASVKKTSKKPSRASAHLFDPATLAEYVTKSKQFENPLNRAPMDAADCSRLDAHLKRHALPAFRVRKAFDAATEERRRAAEAREAAANETEEAAAERRERLRADVAHSLFESMRGRAARDRARRDASDRGLPTTRGGGGGG
;
A
#
# COMPACT_ATOMS: atom_id res chain seq x y z
N PRO A 1 67.32 -72.14 -38.55
CA PRO A 1 68.46 -71.30 -38.32
C PRO A 1 67.98 -69.83 -37.98
N ALA A 2 68.77 -69.29 -37.14
CA ALA A 2 69.02 -67.89 -36.85
C ALA A 2 68.07 -67.15 -35.95
N ALA A 3 68.56 -66.97 -34.78
CA ALA A 3 69.17 -65.78 -34.21
C ALA A 3 68.15 -64.69 -33.80
N GLY A 4 67.90 -64.39 -32.59
CA GLY A 4 68.73 -63.78 -31.59
C GLY A 4 68.83 -62.28 -31.73
N ALA A 5 68.12 -61.56 -30.86
CA ALA A 5 68.61 -60.21 -30.49
C ALA A 5 67.82 -59.73 -29.23
N ALA A 6 68.61 -59.65 -28.16
CA ALA A 6 68.22 -59.00 -26.93
C ALA A 6 68.12 -57.47 -27.15
N ALA A 7 67.12 -56.84 -26.59
CA ALA A 7 67.09 -55.39 -26.45
C ALA A 7 67.24 -54.96 -24.98
N PRO A 8 67.92 -53.87 -24.73
CA PRO A 8 68.38 -53.51 -23.40
C PRO A 8 67.34 -52.82 -22.53
N ASP A 9 67.51 -53.12 -21.28
CA ASP A 9 66.99 -52.51 -20.08
C ASP A 9 66.95 -50.98 -20.14
N ARG A 10 65.80 -50.37 -19.84
CA ARG A 10 65.68 -48.93 -19.63
C ARG A 10 65.34 -48.67 -18.18
N PRO A 11 66.08 -47.83 -17.53
CA PRO A 11 65.86 -47.53 -16.13
C PRO A 11 64.56 -46.75 -15.88
N SER A 12 63.83 -47.18 -14.89
CA SER A 12 62.69 -46.51 -14.29
C SER A 12 63.02 -45.10 -13.89
N GLY A 13 62.48 -44.11 -14.60
CA GLY A 13 62.46 -42.73 -14.13
C GLY A 13 61.43 -42.55 -13.07
N ASP A 14 61.95 -42.28 -11.88
CA ASP A 14 61.17 -41.83 -10.70
C ASP A 14 60.50 -40.51 -11.07
N ALA A 15 59.19 -40.52 -11.33
CA ALA A 15 58.39 -39.33 -11.46
C ALA A 15 58.07 -38.80 -10.04
N PRO A 16 58.39 -37.51 -9.73
CA PRO A 16 58.04 -36.96 -8.44
C PRO A 16 56.52 -36.97 -8.26
N ALA A 17 56.07 -37.55 -7.16
CA ALA A 17 54.66 -37.54 -6.72
C ALA A 17 54.12 -36.11 -6.71
N ALA A 18 53.14 -35.87 -7.54
CA ALA A 18 52.40 -34.60 -7.55
C ALA A 18 51.81 -34.37 -6.15
N ALA A 19 52.20 -33.23 -5.56
CA ALA A 19 51.69 -32.80 -4.27
C ALA A 19 50.16 -32.81 -4.28
N PRO A 20 49.47 -33.29 -3.22
CA PRO A 20 48.03 -33.25 -3.15
C PRO A 20 47.56 -31.80 -3.29
N GLY A 21 46.80 -31.51 -4.34
CA GLY A 21 46.21 -30.21 -4.57
C GLY A 21 45.36 -29.80 -3.33
N PRO A 22 45.22 -28.51 -3.09
CA PRO A 22 44.41 -28.04 -1.95
C PRO A 22 43.00 -28.67 -2.01
N PRO A 23 42.48 -29.13 -0.86
CA PRO A 23 41.14 -29.74 -0.85
C PRO A 23 40.13 -28.77 -1.43
N PRO A 24 39.14 -29.24 -2.21
CA PRO A 24 38.09 -28.39 -2.77
C PRO A 24 37.48 -27.60 -1.63
N ALA A 25 37.38 -26.29 -1.78
CA ALA A 25 36.78 -25.41 -0.80
C ALA A 25 35.43 -25.99 -0.40
N SER A 26 35.37 -26.62 0.76
CA SER A 26 34.14 -27.16 1.32
C SER A 26 33.16 -25.98 1.35
N LYS A 27 32.02 -26.12 0.68
CA LYS A 27 30.89 -25.20 0.80
C LYS A 27 30.60 -25.13 2.30
N ARG A 28 31.13 -24.10 2.98
CA ARG A 28 30.85 -23.86 4.39
C ARG A 28 29.35 -23.91 4.52
N ALA A 29 28.86 -24.86 5.30
CA ALA A 29 27.47 -24.86 5.73
C ALA A 29 27.15 -23.45 6.23
N PRO A 30 26.04 -22.85 5.84
CA PRO A 30 25.69 -21.51 6.29
C PRO A 30 25.81 -21.50 7.81
N SER A 31 26.72 -20.66 8.34
CA SER A 31 26.90 -20.55 9.78
C SER A 31 25.55 -20.22 10.40
N ALA A 32 25.13 -20.99 11.40
CA ALA A 32 23.86 -20.77 12.09
C ALA A 32 23.98 -19.54 13.03
N TRP A 33 24.35 -18.39 12.46
CA TRP A 33 24.63 -17.12 13.14
C TRP A 33 23.49 -16.66 14.05
N TRP A 34 22.26 -17.05 13.73
CA TRP A 34 21.09 -16.67 14.53
C TRP A 34 21.01 -17.41 15.87
N ARG A 35 21.70 -18.54 16.02
CA ARG A 35 21.74 -19.32 17.30
C ARG A 35 22.47 -18.58 18.42
N GLU A 36 23.22 -17.53 18.06
CA GLU A 36 23.91 -16.66 19.03
C GLU A 36 23.08 -15.42 19.40
N LEU A 37 21.86 -15.27 18.78
CA LEU A 37 20.99 -14.14 19.06
C LEU A 37 20.32 -14.29 20.43
N THR A 38 20.30 -13.19 21.17
CA THR A 38 19.50 -13.07 22.40
C THR A 38 18.11 -12.45 22.15
N ALA A 39 17.80 -12.14 20.89
CA ALA A 39 16.54 -11.51 20.49
C ALA A 39 15.43 -12.56 20.39
N CYS A 40 14.21 -12.12 20.74
CA CYS A 40 12.98 -12.90 20.54
C CYS A 40 12.22 -12.42 19.31
N ASP A 41 11.38 -13.29 18.76
CA ASP A 41 10.41 -12.90 17.74
C ASP A 41 9.39 -11.92 18.34
N PRO A 42 9.20 -10.73 17.75
CA PRO A 42 8.28 -9.74 18.28
C PRO A 42 6.79 -10.15 18.29
N ILE A 43 6.43 -11.18 17.54
CA ILE A 43 5.05 -11.66 17.42
C ILE A 43 4.75 -12.76 18.45
N THR A 44 5.61 -13.78 18.51
CA THR A 44 5.42 -14.94 19.41
C THR A 44 6.14 -14.80 20.74
N LEU A 45 7.13 -13.90 20.83
CA LEU A 45 8.05 -13.74 21.96
C LEU A 45 8.96 -14.97 22.20
N GLU A 46 9.04 -15.88 21.24
CA GLU A 46 9.95 -17.03 21.28
C GLU A 46 11.38 -16.63 20.92
N PRO A 47 12.40 -17.27 21.50
CA PRO A 47 13.79 -16.97 21.18
C PRO A 47 14.11 -17.28 19.71
N LEU A 48 14.63 -16.33 18.97
CA LEU A 48 15.04 -16.54 17.56
C LEU A 48 16.21 -17.52 17.43
N SER A 49 16.98 -17.75 18.50
CA SER A 49 18.07 -18.72 18.55
C SER A 49 17.60 -20.17 18.50
N GLU A 50 16.36 -20.45 18.85
CA GLU A 50 15.78 -21.80 18.85
C GLU A 50 15.20 -22.21 17.49
N LEU A 51 15.09 -21.26 16.54
CA LEU A 51 14.58 -21.54 15.19
C LEU A 51 15.51 -22.52 14.44
N ASP A 52 14.93 -23.48 13.73
CA ASP A 52 15.67 -24.43 12.87
C ASP A 52 16.16 -23.79 11.56
N HIS A 53 15.77 -22.55 11.29
CA HIS A 53 16.08 -21.78 10.10
C HIS A 53 16.45 -20.35 10.47
N PRO A 54 17.17 -19.61 9.59
CA PRO A 54 17.53 -18.21 9.87
C PRO A 54 16.29 -17.33 9.92
N PRO A 55 16.23 -16.37 10.86
CA PRO A 55 15.15 -15.38 10.91
C PRO A 55 15.15 -14.49 9.65
N PHE A 56 13.99 -13.95 9.35
CA PHE A 56 13.80 -13.01 8.24
C PHE A 56 14.05 -11.57 8.69
N GLU A 57 14.89 -10.84 7.95
CA GLU A 57 15.14 -9.42 8.16
C GLU A 57 14.12 -8.58 7.40
N LEU A 58 13.21 -7.93 8.11
CA LEU A 58 12.29 -6.94 7.55
C LEU A 58 12.85 -5.52 7.70
N GLY A 59 12.77 -4.72 6.64
CA GLY A 59 13.29 -3.35 6.60
C GLY A 59 14.72 -3.23 6.06
N ARG A 60 15.33 -4.33 5.60
CA ARG A 60 16.59 -4.29 4.85
C ARG A 60 16.31 -3.82 3.42
N VAL A 61 16.67 -2.61 3.12
CA VAL A 61 16.67 -2.13 1.73
C VAL A 61 17.83 -2.81 1.02
N ASP A 62 17.53 -3.73 0.10
CA ASP A 62 18.57 -4.35 -0.71
C ASP A 62 19.33 -3.27 -1.49
N ALA A 63 20.65 -3.31 -1.38
CA ALA A 63 21.54 -2.33 -2.02
C ALA A 63 21.34 -2.20 -3.55
N ALA A 64 20.70 -3.19 -4.18
CA ALA A 64 20.33 -3.19 -5.59
C ALA A 64 19.12 -2.31 -5.92
N SER A 65 18.26 -1.99 -4.93
CA SER A 65 17.04 -1.19 -5.11
C SER A 65 17.26 0.32 -4.88
N VAL A 66 18.44 0.74 -4.44
CA VAL A 66 18.79 2.15 -4.21
C VAL A 66 19.06 2.83 -5.55
N LYS A 67 18.01 3.17 -6.28
CA LYS A 67 18.10 4.19 -7.34
C LYS A 67 18.43 5.53 -6.67
N LYS A 68 19.69 5.91 -6.76
CA LYS A 68 20.29 7.28 -6.73
C LYS A 68 19.44 8.41 -6.12
N THR A 69 18.94 8.27 -4.93
CA THR A 69 18.59 9.44 -4.11
C THR A 69 19.61 9.52 -2.99
N SER A 70 20.35 10.62 -2.98
CA SER A 70 21.57 10.89 -2.21
C SER A 70 21.39 11.05 -0.69
N LYS A 71 20.47 10.31 -0.09
CA LYS A 71 20.40 10.20 1.36
C LYS A 71 20.84 8.79 1.73
N LYS A 72 22.05 8.67 2.35
CA LYS A 72 22.50 7.42 2.94
C LYS A 72 21.29 6.78 3.63
N PRO A 73 20.87 5.55 3.24
CA PRO A 73 19.90 4.83 4.05
C PRO A 73 20.54 4.74 5.43
N SER A 74 19.98 5.48 6.40
CA SER A 74 20.25 5.12 7.78
C SER A 74 19.93 3.64 7.83
N ARG A 75 20.78 2.83 8.44
CA ARG A 75 20.46 1.47 8.82
C ARG A 75 19.23 1.57 9.73
N ALA A 76 18.07 1.82 9.10
CA ALA A 76 16.80 1.69 9.75
C ALA A 76 16.83 0.27 10.27
N SER A 77 16.77 0.13 11.56
CA SER A 77 16.92 -1.09 12.32
C SER A 77 16.14 -2.20 11.64
N ALA A 78 16.85 -3.11 10.98
CA ALA A 78 16.24 -4.29 10.43
C ALA A 78 15.67 -5.09 11.61
N HIS A 79 14.39 -5.39 11.57
CA HIS A 79 13.76 -6.20 12.60
C HIS A 79 13.78 -7.65 12.17
N LEU A 80 14.14 -8.52 13.08
CA LEU A 80 14.20 -9.96 12.86
C LEU A 80 12.90 -10.61 13.32
N PHE A 81 12.37 -11.50 12.48
CA PHE A 81 11.14 -12.25 12.73
C PHE A 81 11.31 -13.72 12.38
N ASP A 82 10.53 -14.57 13.01
CA ASP A 82 10.26 -15.88 12.44
C ASP A 82 9.51 -15.72 11.10
N PRO A 83 10.09 -16.19 9.97
CA PRO A 83 9.49 -15.99 8.66
C PRO A 83 8.12 -16.64 8.49
N ALA A 84 7.85 -17.79 9.13
CA ALA A 84 6.57 -18.46 9.07
C ALA A 84 5.50 -17.68 9.81
N THR A 85 5.80 -17.25 11.02
CA THR A 85 4.91 -16.43 11.86
C THR A 85 4.59 -15.07 11.22
N LEU A 86 5.62 -14.38 10.68
CA LEU A 86 5.41 -13.11 9.98
C LEU A 86 4.51 -13.29 8.75
N ALA A 87 4.76 -14.33 7.94
CA ALA A 87 3.96 -14.60 6.74
C ALA A 87 2.50 -14.92 7.09
N GLU A 88 2.26 -15.72 8.13
CA GLU A 88 0.93 -16.02 8.62
C GLU A 88 0.22 -14.75 9.13
N TYR A 89 0.91 -13.94 9.92
CA TYR A 89 0.38 -12.69 10.45
C TYR A 89 -0.08 -11.73 9.33
N VAL A 90 0.79 -11.41 8.37
CA VAL A 90 0.44 -10.44 7.31
C VAL A 90 -0.62 -10.96 6.35
N THR A 91 -0.68 -12.27 6.11
CA THR A 91 -1.71 -12.86 5.23
C THR A 91 -3.08 -12.95 5.89
N LYS A 92 -3.14 -13.29 7.19
CA LYS A 92 -4.39 -13.36 7.95
C LYS A 92 -4.96 -11.99 8.28
N SER A 93 -4.11 -11.05 8.70
CA SER A 93 -4.55 -9.69 9.04
C SER A 93 -4.85 -8.83 7.81
N LYS A 94 -4.34 -9.18 6.63
CA LYS A 94 -4.30 -8.36 5.41
C LYS A 94 -3.63 -7.00 5.64
N GLN A 95 -2.85 -6.87 6.71
CA GLN A 95 -2.06 -5.69 7.06
C GLN A 95 -0.60 -5.96 6.68
N PHE A 96 -0.19 -5.41 5.54
CA PHE A 96 1.18 -5.53 5.05
C PHE A 96 2.04 -4.41 5.64
N GLU A 97 2.26 -4.50 6.93
CA GLU A 97 3.02 -3.54 7.73
C GLU A 97 3.94 -4.29 8.69
N ASN A 98 5.05 -3.67 9.02
CA ASN A 98 5.95 -4.20 10.02
C ASN A 98 5.27 -4.14 11.41
N PRO A 99 5.12 -5.26 12.12
CA PRO A 99 4.39 -5.32 13.40
C PRO A 99 4.95 -4.40 14.49
N LEU A 100 6.25 -4.04 14.43
CA LEU A 100 6.90 -3.22 15.45
C LEU A 100 6.75 -1.71 15.22
N ASN A 101 6.94 -1.26 13.98
CA ASN A 101 7.00 0.17 13.68
C ASN A 101 5.93 0.64 12.69
N ARG A 102 5.04 -0.27 12.27
CA ARG A 102 3.97 -0.02 11.28
C ARG A 102 4.45 0.52 9.95
N ALA A 103 5.73 0.39 9.64
CA ALA A 103 6.24 0.75 8.33
C ALA A 103 5.60 -0.16 7.26
N PRO A 104 5.11 0.40 6.16
CA PRO A 104 4.48 -0.40 5.12
C PRO A 104 5.51 -1.34 4.49
N MET A 105 5.12 -2.59 4.28
CA MET A 105 5.86 -3.55 3.48
C MET A 105 5.56 -3.31 2.01
N ASP A 106 6.58 -3.35 1.19
CA ASP A 106 6.42 -3.24 -0.25
C ASP A 106 6.32 -4.62 -0.94
N ALA A 107 6.07 -4.57 -2.23
CA ALA A 107 5.99 -5.76 -3.06
C ALA A 107 7.30 -6.56 -3.11
N ALA A 108 8.45 -5.90 -2.94
CA ALA A 108 9.77 -6.54 -2.91
C ALA A 108 9.98 -7.26 -1.58
N ASP A 109 9.57 -6.67 -0.46
CA ASP A 109 9.60 -7.30 0.86
C ASP A 109 8.78 -8.59 0.88
N CYS A 110 7.55 -8.54 0.34
CA CYS A 110 6.68 -9.71 0.23
C CYS A 110 7.31 -10.81 -0.63
N SER A 111 7.96 -10.45 -1.75
CA SER A 111 8.65 -11.40 -2.62
C SER A 111 9.89 -12.00 -1.95
N ARG A 112 10.63 -11.20 -1.17
CA ARG A 112 11.79 -11.66 -0.39
C ARG A 112 11.36 -12.66 0.69
N LEU A 113 10.24 -12.39 1.36
CA LEU A 113 9.68 -13.30 2.36
C LEU A 113 9.26 -14.63 1.74
N ASP A 114 8.54 -14.62 0.60
CA ASP A 114 8.19 -15.85 -0.13
C ASP A 114 9.44 -16.64 -0.58
N ALA A 115 10.47 -15.95 -1.06
CA ALA A 115 11.73 -16.58 -1.45
C ALA A 115 12.49 -17.18 -0.26
N HIS A 116 12.42 -16.53 0.90
CA HIS A 116 13.01 -17.01 2.15
C HIS A 116 12.29 -18.28 2.63
N LEU A 117 10.96 -18.26 2.68
CA LEU A 117 10.14 -19.44 3.03
C LEU A 117 10.45 -20.63 2.12
N LYS A 118 10.51 -20.40 0.81
CA LYS A 118 10.84 -21.43 -0.17
C LYS A 118 12.25 -22.01 0.04
N ARG A 119 13.24 -21.14 0.30
CA ARG A 119 14.65 -21.54 0.50
C ARG A 119 14.82 -22.49 1.70
N HIS A 120 14.04 -22.27 2.75
CA HIS A 120 14.12 -23.02 3.99
C HIS A 120 13.04 -24.11 4.12
N ALA A 121 12.34 -24.43 3.01
CA ALA A 121 11.29 -25.45 2.96
C ALA A 121 10.16 -25.22 3.99
N LEU A 122 9.88 -23.97 4.32
CA LEU A 122 8.81 -23.57 5.21
C LEU A 122 7.44 -23.53 4.49
N PRO A 123 6.33 -23.49 5.23
CA PRO A 123 4.99 -23.41 4.63
C PRO A 123 4.85 -22.24 3.66
N ALA A 124 4.24 -22.48 2.50
CA ALA A 124 4.07 -21.50 1.45
C ALA A 124 2.79 -20.66 1.68
N PHE A 125 2.93 -19.47 2.21
CA PHE A 125 1.82 -18.54 2.48
C PHE A 125 1.44 -17.67 1.26
N ARG A 126 2.26 -17.64 0.20
CA ARG A 126 2.06 -16.82 -1.00
C ARG A 126 1.83 -15.34 -0.66
N VAL A 127 2.69 -14.79 0.19
CA VAL A 127 2.57 -13.43 0.76
C VAL A 127 2.46 -12.38 -0.34
N ARG A 128 3.26 -12.49 -1.41
CA ARG A 128 3.20 -11.56 -2.54
C ARG A 128 1.82 -11.56 -3.22
N LYS A 129 1.25 -12.74 -3.45
CA LYS A 129 -0.09 -12.84 -4.05
C LYS A 129 -1.16 -12.23 -3.14
N ALA A 130 -1.06 -12.45 -1.83
CA ALA A 130 -1.97 -11.87 -0.86
C ALA A 130 -1.85 -10.34 -0.80
N PHE A 131 -0.63 -9.79 -0.91
CA PHE A 131 -0.36 -8.36 -1.01
C PHE A 131 -1.03 -7.74 -2.25
N ASP A 132 -0.84 -8.34 -3.42
CA ASP A 132 -1.41 -7.84 -4.67
C ASP A 132 -2.95 -7.85 -4.61
N ALA A 133 -3.56 -8.90 -4.04
CA ALA A 133 -5.00 -8.99 -3.85
C ALA A 133 -5.53 -7.92 -2.87
N ALA A 134 -4.85 -7.69 -1.75
CA ALA A 134 -5.23 -6.67 -0.79
C ALA A 134 -5.08 -5.24 -1.34
N THR A 135 -4.06 -5.00 -2.15
CA THR A 135 -3.85 -3.72 -2.82
C THR A 135 -4.97 -3.43 -3.83
N GLU A 136 -5.35 -4.43 -4.62
CA GLU A 136 -6.45 -4.31 -5.58
C GLU A 136 -7.80 -4.11 -4.88
N GLU A 137 -8.04 -4.81 -3.77
CA GLU A 137 -9.25 -4.63 -2.94
C GLU A 137 -9.34 -3.20 -2.39
N ARG A 138 -8.22 -2.65 -1.88
CA ARG A 138 -8.14 -1.26 -1.40
C ARG A 138 -8.39 -0.25 -2.52
N ARG A 139 -7.83 -0.49 -3.71
CA ARG A 139 -8.04 0.38 -4.88
C ARG A 139 -9.51 0.42 -5.27
N ARG A 140 -10.18 -0.76 -5.40
CA ARG A 140 -11.60 -0.85 -5.71
C ARG A 140 -12.48 -0.19 -4.66
N ALA A 141 -12.14 -0.36 -3.39
CA ALA A 141 -12.86 0.29 -2.30
C ALA A 141 -12.71 1.82 -2.32
N ALA A 142 -11.53 2.33 -2.71
CA ALA A 142 -11.30 3.77 -2.88
C ALA A 142 -12.10 4.32 -4.06
N GLU A 143 -12.07 3.67 -5.22
CA GLU A 143 -12.85 4.03 -6.41
C GLU A 143 -14.36 4.04 -6.12
N ALA A 144 -14.86 3.03 -5.40
CA ALA A 144 -16.28 2.96 -5.02
C ALA A 144 -16.67 4.09 -4.05
N ARG A 145 -15.80 4.48 -3.12
CA ARG A 145 -16.03 5.61 -2.21
C ARG A 145 -16.05 6.95 -2.96
N GLU A 146 -15.15 7.13 -3.90
CA GLU A 146 -15.10 8.32 -4.72
C GLU A 146 -16.34 8.45 -5.61
N ALA A 147 -16.76 7.36 -6.27
CA ALA A 147 -17.99 7.32 -7.04
C ALA A 147 -19.22 7.67 -6.18
N ALA A 148 -19.35 7.11 -4.98
CA ALA A 148 -20.43 7.42 -4.06
C ALA A 148 -20.40 8.87 -3.57
N ALA A 149 -19.20 9.45 -3.36
CA ALA A 149 -19.06 10.85 -2.98
C ALA A 149 -19.50 11.79 -4.13
N ASN A 150 -19.13 11.49 -5.37
CA ASN A 150 -19.52 12.25 -6.54
C ASN A 150 -21.04 12.20 -6.78
N GLU A 151 -21.67 11.03 -6.63
CA GLU A 151 -23.12 10.87 -6.74
C GLU A 151 -23.87 11.72 -5.70
N THR A 152 -23.38 11.77 -4.46
CA THR A 152 -23.99 12.62 -3.40
C THR A 152 -23.80 14.11 -3.67
N GLU A 153 -22.69 14.51 -4.28
CA GLU A 153 -22.42 15.91 -4.65
C GLU A 153 -23.34 16.38 -5.79
N GLU A 154 -23.52 15.55 -6.83
CA GLU A 154 -24.46 15.83 -7.91
C GLU A 154 -25.90 15.97 -7.40
N ALA A 155 -26.36 15.06 -6.55
CA ALA A 155 -27.68 15.14 -5.95
C ALA A 155 -27.85 16.38 -5.07
N ALA A 156 -26.80 16.81 -4.37
CA ALA A 156 -26.82 18.06 -3.61
C ALA A 156 -26.83 19.30 -4.50
N ALA A 157 -26.12 19.27 -5.62
CA ALA A 157 -26.14 20.35 -6.61
C ALA A 157 -27.53 20.52 -7.25
N GLU A 158 -28.16 19.42 -7.66
CA GLU A 158 -29.54 19.47 -8.17
C GLU A 158 -30.55 20.05 -7.16
N ARG A 159 -30.44 19.63 -5.88
CA ARG A 159 -31.31 20.19 -4.82
C ARG A 159 -31.11 21.69 -4.65
N ARG A 160 -29.86 22.16 -4.69
CA ARG A 160 -29.55 23.61 -4.61
C ARG A 160 -30.13 24.37 -5.80
N GLU A 161 -30.04 23.80 -6.98
CA GLU A 161 -30.60 24.43 -8.21
C GLU A 161 -32.13 24.50 -8.17
N ARG A 162 -32.81 23.43 -7.77
CA ARG A 162 -34.27 23.42 -7.56
C ARG A 162 -34.67 24.48 -6.54
N LEU A 163 -33.99 24.57 -5.40
CA LEU A 163 -34.28 25.56 -4.39
C LEU A 163 -34.11 27.00 -4.90
N ARG A 164 -33.07 27.27 -5.71
CA ARG A 164 -32.86 28.56 -6.35
C ARG A 164 -33.97 28.90 -7.33
N ALA A 165 -34.42 27.96 -8.13
CA ALA A 165 -35.54 28.13 -9.04
C ALA A 165 -36.85 28.45 -8.32
N ASP A 166 -37.16 27.74 -7.23
CA ASP A 166 -38.34 27.96 -6.41
C ASP A 166 -38.34 29.34 -5.74
N VAL A 167 -37.18 29.79 -5.21
CA VAL A 167 -37.02 31.13 -4.64
C VAL A 167 -37.21 32.20 -5.72
N ALA A 168 -36.60 32.02 -6.89
CA ALA A 168 -36.76 32.97 -8.02
C ALA A 168 -38.22 33.05 -8.46
N HIS A 169 -38.90 31.92 -8.58
CA HIS A 169 -40.34 31.88 -8.92
C HIS A 169 -41.20 32.61 -7.88
N SER A 170 -40.97 32.34 -6.59
CA SER A 170 -41.69 32.99 -5.50
C SER A 170 -41.49 34.52 -5.50
N LEU A 171 -40.26 34.97 -5.73
CA LEU A 171 -39.94 36.40 -5.84
C LEU A 171 -40.66 37.04 -7.05
N PHE A 172 -40.67 36.36 -8.19
CA PHE A 172 -41.33 36.84 -9.38
C PHE A 172 -42.85 36.99 -9.20
N GLU A 173 -43.49 35.99 -8.61
CA GLU A 173 -44.92 36.02 -8.25
C GLU A 173 -45.21 37.15 -7.23
N SER A 174 -44.36 37.36 -6.24
CA SER A 174 -44.51 38.46 -5.31
C SER A 174 -44.40 39.83 -5.98
N MET A 175 -43.47 40.00 -6.92
CA MET A 175 -43.33 41.23 -7.71
C MET A 175 -44.52 41.47 -8.61
N ARG A 176 -45.05 40.44 -9.33
CA ARG A 176 -46.28 40.55 -10.11
C ARG A 176 -47.47 40.99 -9.28
N GLY A 177 -47.62 40.38 -8.09
CA GLY A 177 -48.69 40.73 -7.18
C GLY A 177 -48.59 42.16 -6.64
N ARG A 178 -47.39 42.72 -6.46
CA ARG A 178 -47.19 44.13 -6.10
C ARG A 178 -47.53 45.06 -7.26
N ALA A 179 -47.00 44.75 -8.46
CA ALA A 179 -47.30 45.53 -9.67
C ALA A 179 -48.81 45.58 -10.00
N ALA A 180 -49.52 44.46 -9.81
CA ALA A 180 -50.96 44.40 -9.97
C ALA A 180 -51.71 45.30 -8.95
N ARG A 181 -51.32 45.30 -7.69
CA ARG A 181 -51.86 46.16 -6.62
C ARG A 181 -51.60 47.62 -6.90
N ASP A 182 -50.41 47.97 -7.36
CA ASP A 182 -50.06 49.35 -7.68
C ASP A 182 -50.83 49.88 -8.88
N ARG A 183 -51.09 49.04 -9.91
CA ARG A 183 -52.01 49.36 -11.02
C ARG A 183 -53.44 49.59 -10.52
N ALA A 184 -53.97 48.67 -9.72
CA ALA A 184 -55.31 48.81 -9.16
C ALA A 184 -55.48 50.06 -8.31
N ARG A 185 -54.46 50.50 -7.56
CA ARG A 185 -54.46 51.76 -6.81
C ARG A 185 -54.45 52.97 -7.74
N ARG A 186 -53.69 52.97 -8.83
CA ARG A 186 -53.67 54.04 -9.80
C ARG A 186 -55.02 54.14 -10.52
N ASP A 187 -55.59 53.04 -10.97
CA ASP A 187 -56.90 52.99 -11.61
C ASP A 187 -58.03 53.45 -10.68
N ALA A 188 -57.96 53.17 -9.37
CA ALA A 188 -58.91 53.66 -8.38
C ALA A 188 -58.75 55.18 -8.11
N SER A 189 -57.52 55.69 -8.18
CA SER A 189 -57.26 57.12 -8.06
C SER A 189 -57.74 57.92 -9.27
N ASP A 190 -57.62 57.34 -10.49
CA ASP A 190 -58.00 57.99 -11.73
C ASP A 190 -59.51 57.99 -11.93
N ARG A 191 -60.29 57.08 -11.36
CA ARG A 191 -61.74 57.01 -11.39
C ARG A 191 -62.42 58.00 -10.45
N GLY A 192 -61.73 59.01 -9.97
CA GLY A 192 -62.26 60.17 -9.28
C GLY A 192 -63.44 59.86 -8.40
N LEU A 193 -63.24 59.29 -7.22
CA LEU A 193 -64.28 59.35 -6.19
C LEU A 193 -64.46 60.83 -5.85
N PRO A 194 -65.70 61.39 -6.06
CA PRO A 194 -65.94 62.76 -5.71
C PRO A 194 -65.67 62.97 -4.23
N THR A 195 -64.69 63.81 -3.94
CA THR A 195 -64.45 64.31 -2.55
C THR A 195 -65.77 65.07 -2.22
N THR A 196 -66.63 64.45 -1.42
CA THR A 196 -67.69 65.14 -0.71
C THR A 196 -67.06 66.18 0.19
N ARG A 197 -66.88 67.34 -0.33
CA ARG A 197 -66.53 68.53 0.44
C ARG A 197 -67.71 68.82 1.34
N GLY A 198 -67.67 68.26 2.58
CA GLY A 198 -68.64 68.61 3.59
C GLY A 198 -68.50 70.06 3.97
N GLY A 199 -69.47 70.86 3.45
CA GLY A 199 -69.65 72.22 3.83
C GLY A 199 -70.11 72.29 5.29
N GLY A 200 -69.20 72.69 6.17
CA GLY A 200 -69.60 73.14 7.50
C GLY A 200 -70.20 74.53 7.38
N GLY A 201 -71.50 74.57 7.54
CA GLY A 201 -72.21 75.77 7.79
C GLY A 201 -72.40 76.01 9.26
N GLY A 202 -72.04 77.21 9.68
CA GLY A 202 -72.04 77.68 11.00
C GLY A 202 -73.40 77.88 11.67
N GLY A 203 -73.42 78.17 12.92
CA GLY A 203 -74.47 78.52 13.81
C GLY A 203 -73.89 78.61 15.22
#